data_43483797caca71c4f8fca1c8cd15ac19
#
_entry.id   43483797caca71c4f8fca1c8cd15ac19
#
_cell.length_a   1.000
_cell.length_b   1.000
_cell.length_c   1.000
_cell.angle_alpha   90.00
_cell.angle_beta   90.00
_cell.angle_gamma   90.00
#
_symmetry.space_group_name_H-M   'P 1'
#
loop_
_entity.id
_entity.type
_entity.pdbx_description
1 polymer ?
#
loop_
_entity_poly.entity_id
_entity_poly.type
_entity_poly.pdbx_seq_one_letter_code
_entity_poly.pdbx_strand_id
1 'polypeptide(L)'
;MRAYVFTDPALTRQAGRFVWLALDSEKEANAPENKRLGLRALPTFFVLDPTDERVAIRWVGGASLAQLSKLLDDGATAVAASYDAAPAPRARADQALERADQLYGAGDYAAASRAYAEALRAAPPDWPHYARAVEARLYALSESDSNAAIVTLARAAYPHVAGTASAASVAGSGLDAAVQLPDSTPGHAAAIAEFEGRCREVLANKKLSLAGDDRSALYISLLDARHDAKDDAGARQVAEQWAAMLEAEAAKAKTPDARAVYDPHRLSAYLELGEPERAIPMLEASERDLPNDYNPPARLAIAYRAMKRWRDGLAASDRAFAKSYGPRQLGMYQVRADLYLGLGDSTAARHTIERAIGFADSLPPGQRSEGQLATLRKKLAAIQ
;
A
#
# COMPACT_ATOMS: atom_id res chain seq x y z
N MET A 1 -10.82 0.13 2.56
CA MET A 1 -11.39 -0.98 3.34
C MET A 1 -12.39 -0.54 4.40
N ARG A 2 -12.08 0.44 5.26
CA ARG A 2 -12.99 0.87 6.34
C ARG A 2 -14.36 1.33 5.83
N ALA A 3 -14.40 1.96 4.67
CA ALA A 3 -15.62 2.54 4.11
C ALA A 3 -16.49 1.55 3.30
N TYR A 4 -16.00 0.38 2.92
CA TYR A 4 -16.74 -0.52 2.03
C TYR A 4 -16.55 -2.02 2.30
N VAL A 5 -15.42 -2.48 2.87
CA VAL A 5 -15.24 -3.91 3.21
C VAL A 5 -15.73 -4.19 4.61
N PHE A 6 -15.29 -3.39 5.62
CA PHE A 6 -15.68 -3.60 7.01
C PHE A 6 -17.12 -3.21 7.31
N THR A 7 -17.79 -2.51 6.43
CA THR A 7 -19.21 -2.14 6.54
C THR A 7 -20.13 -3.08 5.77
N ASP A 8 -19.58 -4.11 5.11
CA ASP A 8 -20.38 -5.05 4.33
C ASP A 8 -21.18 -5.98 5.26
N PRO A 9 -22.52 -6.07 5.07
CA PRO A 9 -23.37 -6.93 5.89
C PRO A 9 -22.96 -8.41 5.90
N ALA A 10 -22.30 -8.89 4.87
CA ALA A 10 -21.82 -10.29 4.79
C ALA A 10 -20.78 -10.61 5.88
N LEU A 11 -20.08 -9.61 6.45
CA LEU A 11 -19.18 -9.84 7.58
C LEU A 11 -19.92 -10.14 8.90
N THR A 12 -21.24 -9.96 8.96
CA THR A 12 -22.03 -10.30 10.15
C THR A 12 -21.86 -11.77 10.57
N ARG A 13 -21.60 -12.67 9.61
CA ARG A 13 -21.31 -14.08 9.88
C ARG A 13 -20.04 -14.30 10.71
N GLN A 14 -19.16 -13.31 10.77
CA GLN A 14 -17.93 -13.34 11.55
C GLN A 14 -18.13 -12.79 12.98
N ALA A 15 -19.32 -12.26 13.29
CA ALA A 15 -19.62 -11.70 14.61
C ALA A 15 -19.47 -12.77 15.70
N GLY A 16 -18.82 -12.40 16.79
CA GLY A 16 -18.58 -13.30 17.93
C GLY A 16 -17.46 -14.33 17.75
N ARG A 17 -16.88 -14.45 16.53
CA ARG A 17 -15.75 -15.37 16.28
C ARG A 17 -14.40 -14.78 16.64
N PHE A 18 -14.30 -13.45 16.60
CA PHE A 18 -13.05 -12.71 16.82
C PHE A 18 -13.27 -11.52 17.72
N VAL A 19 -12.24 -11.13 18.45
CA VAL A 19 -12.11 -9.80 19.04
C VAL A 19 -11.50 -8.90 17.99
N TRP A 20 -12.25 -7.89 17.54
CA TRP A 20 -11.82 -6.98 16.48
C TRP A 20 -11.07 -5.79 17.06
N LEU A 21 -9.84 -5.62 16.64
CA LEU A 21 -9.01 -4.49 17.01
C LEU A 21 -8.62 -3.70 15.74
N ALA A 22 -8.83 -2.38 15.78
CA ALA A 22 -8.38 -1.47 14.74
C ALA A 22 -7.34 -0.53 15.38
N LEU A 23 -6.06 -0.80 15.13
CA LEU A 23 -4.96 0.00 15.66
C LEU A 23 -4.57 1.07 14.65
N ASP A 24 -4.62 2.32 15.08
CA ASP A 24 -4.09 3.44 14.33
C ASP A 24 -2.57 3.49 14.52
N SER A 25 -1.84 3.13 13.47
CA SER A 25 -0.38 3.05 13.50
C SER A 25 0.31 4.42 13.70
N GLU A 26 -0.41 5.52 13.52
CA GLU A 26 0.11 6.88 13.71
C GLU A 26 0.04 7.34 15.17
N LYS A 27 -0.75 6.68 16.02
CA LYS A 27 -0.79 7.00 17.46
C LYS A 27 0.43 6.44 18.17
N GLU A 28 1.06 7.29 18.97
CA GLU A 28 2.24 6.95 19.76
C GLU A 28 2.02 5.72 20.65
N ALA A 29 0.83 5.62 21.28
CA ALA A 29 0.46 4.48 22.13
C ALA A 29 0.53 3.12 21.40
N ASN A 30 0.41 3.09 20.07
CA ASN A 30 0.46 1.89 19.26
C ASN A 30 1.86 1.58 18.69
N ALA A 31 2.85 2.45 18.91
CA ALA A 31 4.21 2.25 18.40
C ALA A 31 4.86 0.94 18.86
N PRO A 32 4.72 0.48 20.13
CA PRO A 32 5.24 -0.80 20.56
C PRO A 32 4.65 -1.96 19.75
N GLU A 33 3.34 -1.94 19.47
CA GLU A 33 2.67 -2.97 18.69
C GLU A 33 3.09 -2.93 17.21
N ASN A 34 3.24 -1.76 16.63
CA ASN A 34 3.78 -1.60 15.28
C ASN A 34 5.15 -2.29 15.15
N LYS A 35 6.00 -2.12 16.15
CA LYS A 35 7.33 -2.75 16.21
C LYS A 35 7.22 -4.27 16.45
N ARG A 36 6.43 -4.70 17.44
CA ARG A 36 6.25 -6.12 17.79
C ARG A 36 5.72 -6.93 16.61
N LEU A 37 4.72 -6.39 15.92
CA LEU A 37 4.10 -7.04 14.77
C LEU A 37 4.91 -6.86 13.46
N GLY A 38 6.02 -6.11 13.48
CA GLY A 38 6.83 -5.86 12.29
C GLY A 38 6.03 -5.17 11.18
N LEU A 39 5.24 -4.14 11.52
CA LEU A 39 4.41 -3.42 10.56
C LEU A 39 5.28 -2.66 9.56
N ARG A 40 5.09 -2.92 8.24
CA ARG A 40 5.83 -2.28 7.15
C ARG A 40 4.94 -1.56 6.16
N ALA A 41 3.75 -2.08 5.92
CA ALA A 41 2.81 -1.52 4.96
C ALA A 41 1.40 -1.43 5.55
N LEU A 42 0.55 -0.59 4.98
CA LEU A 42 -0.82 -0.38 5.38
C LEU A 42 -1.79 -0.59 4.19
N PRO A 43 -2.92 -1.22 4.43
CA PRO A 43 -3.28 -1.93 5.65
C PRO A 43 -2.54 -3.26 5.80
N THR A 44 -2.36 -3.73 7.03
CA THR A 44 -1.93 -5.11 7.33
C THR A 44 -2.90 -5.73 8.31
N PHE A 45 -3.29 -6.97 8.08
CA PHE A 45 -4.16 -7.74 8.95
C PHE A 45 -3.37 -8.83 9.66
N PHE A 46 -3.68 -9.01 10.93
CA PHE A 46 -3.13 -10.08 11.74
C PHE A 46 -4.27 -10.86 12.38
N VAL A 47 -4.20 -12.18 12.34
CA VAL A 47 -4.98 -13.05 13.22
C VAL A 47 -4.01 -13.56 14.29
N LEU A 48 -4.32 -13.25 15.54
CA LEU A 48 -3.49 -13.61 16.69
C LEU A 48 -4.16 -14.75 17.46
N ASP A 49 -3.34 -15.65 18.01
CA ASP A 49 -3.78 -16.61 19.01
C ASP A 49 -4.07 -15.87 20.32
N PRO A 50 -5.28 -16.01 20.92
CA PRO A 50 -5.64 -15.25 22.11
C PRO A 50 -4.89 -15.69 23.38
N THR A 51 -4.18 -16.82 23.38
CA THR A 51 -3.48 -17.32 24.57
C THR A 51 -2.05 -16.77 24.70
N ASP A 52 -1.34 -16.60 23.60
CA ASP A 52 0.07 -16.21 23.59
C ASP A 52 0.36 -15.02 22.65
N GLU A 53 -0.69 -14.49 22.02
CA GLU A 53 -0.63 -13.40 21.04
C GLU A 53 0.29 -13.69 19.82
N ARG A 54 0.59 -14.95 19.57
CA ARG A 54 1.33 -15.40 18.40
C ARG A 54 0.57 -15.05 17.12
N VAL A 55 1.27 -14.57 16.13
CA VAL A 55 0.69 -14.32 14.81
C VAL A 55 0.41 -15.65 14.11
N ALA A 56 -0.87 -16.02 14.01
CA ALA A 56 -1.32 -17.21 13.28
C ALA A 56 -1.39 -16.93 11.77
N ILE A 57 -1.84 -15.74 11.37
CA ILE A 57 -1.86 -15.29 9.97
C ILE A 57 -1.51 -13.81 9.89
N ARG A 58 -0.74 -13.48 8.85
CA ARG A 58 -0.47 -12.12 8.37
C ARG A 58 -0.99 -11.97 6.94
N TRP A 59 -1.59 -10.82 6.66
CA TRP A 59 -1.94 -10.39 5.30
C TRP A 59 -1.51 -8.94 5.10
N VAL A 60 -0.72 -8.66 4.07
CA VAL A 60 -0.25 -7.31 3.74
C VAL A 60 -1.03 -6.79 2.54
N GLY A 61 -1.47 -5.53 2.61
CA GLY A 61 -2.25 -4.89 1.57
C GLY A 61 -3.76 -4.93 1.80
N GLY A 62 -4.50 -4.38 0.84
CA GLY A 62 -5.96 -4.43 0.80
C GLY A 62 -6.47 -5.85 0.63
N ALA A 63 -7.72 -6.07 1.00
CA ALA A 63 -8.41 -7.34 0.76
C ALA A 63 -9.83 -7.07 0.27
N SER A 64 -10.28 -7.81 -0.73
CA SER A 64 -11.70 -7.87 -1.07
C SER A 64 -12.48 -8.56 0.07
N LEU A 65 -13.81 -8.42 0.06
CA LEU A 65 -14.66 -9.12 1.04
C LEU A 65 -14.43 -10.63 1.06
N ALA A 66 -14.26 -11.23 -0.12
CA ALA A 66 -14.01 -12.66 -0.25
C ALA A 66 -12.64 -13.06 0.34
N GLN A 67 -11.59 -12.29 0.06
CA GLN A 67 -10.25 -12.51 0.61
C GLN A 67 -10.23 -12.35 2.12
N LEU A 68 -10.85 -11.28 2.66
CA LEU A 68 -10.93 -11.06 4.10
C LEU A 68 -11.71 -12.18 4.79
N SER A 69 -12.84 -12.60 4.22
CA SER A 69 -13.64 -13.70 4.78
C SER A 69 -12.83 -14.99 4.86
N LYS A 70 -12.11 -15.31 3.77
CA LYS A 70 -11.23 -16.48 3.74
C LYS A 70 -10.09 -16.36 4.73
N LEU A 71 -9.45 -15.20 4.84
CA LEU A 71 -8.38 -14.93 5.81
C LEU A 71 -8.83 -15.23 7.25
N LEU A 72 -10.05 -14.80 7.60
CA LEU A 72 -10.62 -15.01 8.92
C LEU A 72 -10.91 -16.50 9.17
N ASP A 73 -11.48 -17.20 8.18
CA ASP A 73 -11.74 -18.64 8.29
C ASP A 73 -10.44 -19.45 8.43
N ASP A 74 -9.44 -19.12 7.64
CA ASP A 74 -8.10 -19.73 7.69
C ASP A 74 -7.42 -19.44 9.05
N GLY A 75 -7.56 -18.21 9.56
CA GLY A 75 -7.01 -17.80 10.85
C GLY A 75 -7.64 -18.54 12.03
N ALA A 76 -8.96 -18.68 12.03
CA ALA A 76 -9.66 -19.47 13.05
C ALA A 76 -9.18 -20.93 13.03
N THR A 77 -9.01 -21.50 11.84
CA THR A 77 -8.51 -22.88 11.68
C THR A 77 -7.07 -23.02 12.18
N ALA A 78 -6.20 -22.07 11.86
CA ALA A 78 -4.80 -22.08 12.29
C ALA A 78 -4.66 -21.98 13.82
N VAL A 79 -5.49 -21.13 14.46
CA VAL A 79 -5.53 -21.03 15.92
C VAL A 79 -6.08 -22.32 16.53
N ALA A 80 -7.20 -22.86 16.05
CA ALA A 80 -7.79 -24.10 16.58
C ALA A 80 -6.80 -25.26 16.49
N ALA A 81 -6.09 -25.42 15.38
CA ALA A 81 -5.12 -26.48 15.18
C ALA A 81 -3.92 -26.41 16.17
N SER A 82 -3.65 -25.27 16.78
CA SER A 82 -2.59 -25.13 17.79
C SER A 82 -2.94 -25.74 19.15
N TYR A 83 -4.25 -25.98 19.40
CA TYR A 83 -4.75 -26.56 20.66
C TYR A 83 -4.96 -28.08 20.61
N ASP A 84 -4.92 -28.70 19.42
CA ASP A 84 -5.11 -30.14 19.30
C ASP A 84 -3.91 -30.91 19.87
N ALA A 85 -4.12 -31.73 20.88
CA ALA A 85 -3.09 -32.51 21.57
C ALA A 85 -2.43 -33.59 20.68
N ALA A 86 -3.06 -33.96 19.58
CA ALA A 86 -2.52 -34.82 18.53
C ALA A 86 -2.91 -34.23 17.19
N PRO A 87 -2.15 -33.24 16.67
CA PRO A 87 -2.46 -32.67 15.38
C PRO A 87 -2.40 -33.75 14.31
N ALA A 88 -3.46 -33.90 13.54
CA ALA A 88 -3.39 -34.59 12.26
C ALA A 88 -2.16 -34.04 11.51
N PRO A 89 -1.34 -34.84 10.81
CA PRO A 89 -0.16 -34.34 10.16
C PRO A 89 -0.55 -33.16 9.27
N ARG A 90 -0.20 -31.95 9.68
CA ARG A 90 -0.40 -30.74 8.87
C ARG A 90 0.28 -30.97 7.54
N ALA A 91 -0.38 -30.63 6.45
CA ALA A 91 0.26 -30.68 5.17
C ALA A 91 1.60 -29.95 5.23
N ARG A 92 2.66 -30.50 4.68
CA ARG A 92 4.01 -29.92 4.66
C ARG A 92 4.02 -28.48 4.16
N ALA A 93 3.09 -28.16 3.24
CA ALA A 93 2.90 -26.83 2.70
C ALA A 93 2.44 -25.84 3.79
N ASP A 94 1.49 -26.24 4.67
CA ASP A 94 0.96 -25.37 5.73
C ASP A 94 2.04 -25.07 6.80
N GLN A 95 2.82 -26.07 7.18
CA GLN A 95 3.93 -25.87 8.12
C GLN A 95 5.01 -24.93 7.57
N ALA A 96 5.33 -25.07 6.29
CA ALA A 96 6.28 -24.18 5.64
C ALA A 96 5.75 -22.76 5.52
N LEU A 97 4.43 -22.60 5.25
CA LEU A 97 3.77 -21.31 5.18
C LEU A 97 3.78 -20.58 6.53
N GLU A 98 3.42 -21.28 7.62
CA GLU A 98 3.46 -20.73 8.97
C GLU A 98 4.87 -20.26 9.36
N ARG A 99 5.87 -21.08 9.08
CA ARG A 99 7.28 -20.71 9.32
C ARG A 99 7.69 -19.49 8.51
N ALA A 100 7.21 -19.37 7.26
CA ALA A 100 7.48 -18.23 6.41
C ALA A 100 6.86 -16.95 6.96
N ASP A 101 5.62 -16.99 7.45
CA ASP A 101 4.93 -15.86 8.06
C ASP A 101 5.66 -15.39 9.35
N GLN A 102 6.17 -16.32 10.16
CA GLN A 102 6.97 -16.01 11.35
C GLN A 102 8.29 -15.32 10.98
N LEU A 103 9.03 -15.85 9.99
CA LEU A 103 10.28 -15.25 9.50
C LEU A 103 10.07 -13.87 8.91
N TYR A 104 8.98 -13.68 8.15
CA TYR A 104 8.60 -12.36 7.64
C TYR A 104 8.33 -11.37 8.78
N GLY A 105 7.59 -11.81 9.79
CA GLY A 105 7.31 -11.01 10.99
C GLY A 105 8.58 -10.62 11.76
N ALA A 106 9.57 -11.49 11.78
CA ALA A 106 10.88 -11.22 12.38
C ALA A 106 11.76 -10.28 11.52
N GLY A 107 11.36 -9.96 10.29
CA GLY A 107 12.14 -9.14 9.35
C GLY A 107 13.22 -9.91 8.59
N ASP A 108 13.28 -11.24 8.70
CA ASP A 108 14.17 -12.07 7.89
C ASP A 108 13.49 -12.43 6.56
N TYR A 109 13.42 -11.42 5.68
CA TYR A 109 12.72 -11.53 4.39
C TYR A 109 13.36 -12.57 3.46
N ALA A 110 14.67 -12.71 3.52
CA ALA A 110 15.37 -13.70 2.70
C ALA A 110 15.02 -15.13 3.14
N ALA A 111 15.01 -15.42 4.44
CA ALA A 111 14.57 -16.72 4.96
C ALA A 111 13.05 -16.93 4.73
N ALA A 112 12.23 -15.89 4.92
CA ALA A 112 10.80 -15.93 4.66
C ALA A 112 10.52 -16.32 3.20
N SER A 113 11.18 -15.66 2.22
CA SER A 113 11.03 -15.98 0.80
C SER A 113 11.39 -17.42 0.47
N ARG A 114 12.44 -17.97 1.09
CA ARG A 114 12.81 -19.40 0.93
C ARG A 114 11.73 -20.33 1.51
N ALA A 115 11.19 -20.01 2.67
CA ALA A 115 10.15 -20.81 3.32
C ALA A 115 8.82 -20.74 2.54
N TYR A 116 8.43 -19.57 2.02
CA TYR A 116 7.30 -19.47 1.09
C TYR A 116 7.52 -20.30 -0.18
N ALA A 117 8.75 -20.33 -0.73
CA ALA A 117 9.08 -21.18 -1.87
C ALA A 117 8.96 -22.67 -1.54
N GLU A 118 9.30 -23.06 -0.32
CA GLU A 118 9.13 -24.45 0.15
C GLU A 118 7.64 -24.79 0.26
N ALA A 119 6.81 -23.90 0.82
CA ALA A 119 5.37 -24.06 0.89
C ALA A 119 4.75 -24.25 -0.50
N LEU A 120 5.08 -23.37 -1.45
CA LEU A 120 4.60 -23.44 -2.83
C LEU A 120 5.03 -24.73 -3.56
N ARG A 121 6.23 -25.25 -3.31
CA ARG A 121 6.70 -26.51 -3.90
C ARG A 121 6.04 -27.74 -3.29
N ALA A 122 5.69 -27.67 -2.00
CA ALA A 122 5.03 -28.77 -1.29
C ALA A 122 3.51 -28.75 -1.48
N ALA A 123 2.96 -27.66 -2.02
CA ALA A 123 1.54 -27.45 -2.18
C ALA A 123 0.91 -28.45 -3.18
N PRO A 124 -0.22 -29.10 -2.82
CA PRO A 124 -1.01 -29.83 -3.78
C PRO A 124 -1.66 -28.87 -4.79
N PRO A 125 -2.13 -29.36 -5.97
CA PRO A 125 -2.67 -28.52 -7.04
C PRO A 125 -3.87 -27.64 -6.62
N ASP A 126 -4.66 -28.09 -5.66
CA ASP A 126 -5.85 -27.44 -5.12
C ASP A 126 -5.62 -26.74 -3.76
N TRP A 127 -4.36 -26.50 -3.41
CA TRP A 127 -4.02 -25.91 -2.13
C TRP A 127 -4.64 -24.52 -1.95
N PRO A 128 -5.51 -24.34 -0.94
CA PRO A 128 -6.31 -23.11 -0.81
C PRO A 128 -5.50 -21.87 -0.45
N HIS A 129 -4.25 -22.05 0.01
CA HIS A 129 -3.37 -20.94 0.40
C HIS A 129 -2.40 -20.51 -0.69
N TYR A 130 -2.47 -21.10 -1.90
CA TYR A 130 -1.53 -20.84 -2.99
C TYR A 130 -1.38 -19.35 -3.30
N ALA A 131 -2.49 -18.65 -3.56
CA ALA A 131 -2.48 -17.23 -3.90
C ALA A 131 -1.87 -16.37 -2.78
N ARG A 132 -2.24 -16.63 -1.51
CA ARG A 132 -1.67 -15.95 -0.35
C ARG A 132 -0.17 -16.16 -0.23
N ALA A 133 0.30 -17.39 -0.42
CA ALA A 133 1.71 -17.72 -0.34
C ALA A 133 2.53 -17.05 -1.46
N VAL A 134 1.95 -16.96 -2.67
CA VAL A 134 2.55 -16.20 -3.79
C VAL A 134 2.69 -14.73 -3.45
N GLU A 135 1.61 -14.08 -3.04
CA GLU A 135 1.61 -12.66 -2.69
C GLU A 135 2.59 -12.35 -1.55
N ALA A 136 2.56 -13.14 -0.48
CA ALA A 136 3.49 -12.97 0.65
C ALA A 136 4.95 -13.15 0.23
N ARG A 137 5.23 -14.09 -0.69
CA ARG A 137 6.57 -14.27 -1.23
C ARG A 137 7.01 -13.12 -2.11
N LEU A 138 6.11 -12.54 -2.93
CA LEU A 138 6.40 -11.35 -3.72
C LEU A 138 6.81 -10.18 -2.80
N TYR A 139 6.07 -9.95 -1.72
CA TYR A 139 6.44 -8.95 -0.71
C TYR A 139 7.80 -9.24 -0.05
N ALA A 140 8.07 -10.48 0.33
CA ALA A 140 9.36 -10.84 0.92
C ALA A 140 10.53 -10.65 -0.05
N LEU A 141 10.30 -10.87 -1.35
CA LEU A 141 11.30 -10.63 -2.39
C LEU A 141 11.51 -9.13 -2.65
N SER A 142 10.46 -8.30 -2.60
CA SER A 142 10.59 -6.85 -2.77
C SER A 142 11.37 -6.21 -1.62
N GLU A 143 11.20 -6.69 -0.38
CA GLU A 143 11.99 -6.24 0.77
C GLU A 143 13.47 -6.65 0.69
N SER A 144 13.84 -7.50 -0.26
CA SER A 144 15.20 -8.01 -0.49
C SER A 144 15.77 -7.58 -1.84
N ASP A 145 15.17 -6.61 -2.52
CA ASP A 145 15.56 -6.10 -3.85
C ASP A 145 15.78 -7.21 -4.90
N SER A 146 14.95 -8.26 -4.85
CA SER A 146 15.15 -9.48 -5.66
C SER A 146 14.29 -9.47 -6.94
N ASN A 147 14.41 -8.42 -7.77
CA ASN A 147 13.54 -8.17 -8.94
C ASN A 147 13.49 -9.36 -9.93
N ALA A 148 14.62 -9.98 -10.25
CA ALA A 148 14.64 -11.15 -11.15
C ALA A 148 13.85 -12.35 -10.60
N ALA A 149 13.87 -12.55 -9.28
CA ALA A 149 13.11 -13.60 -8.62
C ALA A 149 11.61 -13.26 -8.60
N ILE A 150 11.23 -11.98 -8.45
CA ILE A 150 9.85 -11.51 -8.54
C ILE A 150 9.30 -11.78 -9.94
N VAL A 151 10.00 -11.36 -10.99
CA VAL A 151 9.62 -11.60 -12.40
C VAL A 151 9.39 -13.10 -12.65
N THR A 152 10.32 -13.95 -12.18
CA THR A 152 10.23 -15.40 -12.34
C THR A 152 9.02 -15.96 -11.60
N LEU A 153 8.79 -15.56 -10.35
CA LEU A 153 7.65 -16.01 -9.55
C LEU A 153 6.32 -15.54 -10.15
N ALA A 154 6.22 -14.26 -10.50
CA ALA A 154 5.01 -13.68 -11.05
C ALA A 154 4.63 -14.35 -12.37
N ARG A 155 5.61 -14.64 -13.24
CA ARG A 155 5.39 -15.36 -14.50
C ARG A 155 4.82 -16.75 -14.28
N ALA A 156 5.40 -17.51 -13.33
CA ALA A 156 4.96 -18.85 -13.01
C ALA A 156 3.59 -18.89 -12.31
N ALA A 157 3.31 -17.91 -11.45
CA ALA A 157 2.09 -17.89 -10.64
C ALA A 157 0.87 -17.33 -11.37
N TYR A 158 1.05 -16.39 -12.31
CA TYR A 158 -0.06 -15.69 -12.97
C TYR A 158 -1.13 -16.63 -13.56
N PRO A 159 -0.79 -17.72 -14.29
CA PRO A 159 -1.80 -18.62 -14.84
C PRO A 159 -2.71 -19.24 -13.77
N HIS A 160 -2.22 -19.41 -12.55
CA HIS A 160 -2.96 -20.01 -11.44
C HIS A 160 -3.88 -19.03 -10.73
N VAL A 161 -3.68 -17.72 -10.90
CA VAL A 161 -4.44 -16.66 -10.21
C VAL A 161 -5.21 -15.75 -11.17
N ALA A 162 -5.07 -15.89 -12.48
CA ALA A 162 -5.60 -14.98 -13.51
C ALA A 162 -7.09 -14.65 -13.38
N GLY A 163 -7.92 -15.54 -12.86
CA GLY A 163 -9.36 -15.34 -12.63
C GLY A 163 -9.71 -14.81 -11.24
N THR A 164 -8.72 -14.45 -10.41
CA THR A 164 -8.91 -14.04 -9.01
C THR A 164 -8.39 -12.63 -8.76
N ALA A 165 -8.73 -12.05 -7.59
CA ALA A 165 -8.22 -10.73 -7.18
C ALA A 165 -6.69 -10.70 -7.08
N SER A 166 -6.05 -11.81 -6.74
CA SER A 166 -4.59 -11.93 -6.63
C SER A 166 -3.86 -11.74 -7.98
N ALA A 167 -4.58 -11.83 -9.11
CA ALA A 167 -4.01 -11.52 -10.42
C ALA A 167 -3.50 -10.07 -10.49
N ALA A 168 -4.15 -9.13 -9.78
CA ALA A 168 -3.73 -7.73 -9.74
C ALA A 168 -2.36 -7.59 -9.06
N SER A 169 -2.21 -8.16 -7.86
CA SER A 169 -0.95 -8.13 -7.11
C SER A 169 0.20 -8.80 -7.89
N VAL A 170 -0.07 -9.97 -8.49
CA VAL A 170 0.94 -10.72 -9.24
C VAL A 170 1.36 -9.98 -10.52
N ALA A 171 0.41 -9.40 -11.27
CA ALA A 171 0.71 -8.67 -12.50
C ALA A 171 1.46 -7.36 -12.20
N GLY A 172 1.01 -6.58 -11.20
CA GLY A 172 1.64 -5.33 -10.79
C GLY A 172 3.07 -5.56 -10.29
N SER A 173 3.25 -6.46 -9.31
CA SER A 173 4.58 -6.80 -8.80
C SER A 173 5.53 -7.29 -9.91
N GLY A 174 4.99 -8.05 -10.86
CA GLY A 174 5.77 -8.52 -12.01
C GLY A 174 6.23 -7.38 -12.92
N LEU A 175 5.36 -6.38 -13.16
CA LEU A 175 5.68 -5.20 -13.96
C LEU A 175 6.68 -4.31 -13.24
N ASP A 176 6.44 -3.98 -11.97
CA ASP A 176 7.32 -3.13 -11.16
C ASP A 176 8.74 -3.71 -11.09
N ALA A 177 8.84 -5.02 -10.88
CA ALA A 177 10.12 -5.71 -10.85
C ALA A 177 10.78 -5.78 -12.23
N ALA A 178 10.00 -5.96 -13.31
CA ALA A 178 10.53 -5.99 -14.67
C ALA A 178 11.15 -4.64 -15.06
N VAL A 179 10.49 -3.53 -14.75
CA VAL A 179 11.00 -2.16 -14.99
C VAL A 179 12.30 -1.92 -14.22
N GLN A 180 12.45 -2.45 -13.02
CA GLN A 180 13.65 -2.26 -12.20
C GLN A 180 14.83 -3.19 -12.57
N LEU A 181 14.66 -4.11 -13.51
CA LEU A 181 15.79 -4.91 -14.00
C LEU A 181 16.72 -4.04 -14.85
N PRO A 182 18.05 -4.31 -14.82
CA PRO A 182 18.95 -3.65 -15.74
C PRO A 182 18.56 -3.88 -17.21
N ASP A 183 18.69 -2.85 -18.05
CA ASP A 183 18.39 -2.92 -19.49
C ASP A 183 19.16 -4.05 -20.21
N SER A 184 20.35 -4.39 -19.69
CA SER A 184 21.18 -5.49 -20.20
C SER A 184 20.65 -6.89 -19.85
N THR A 185 19.60 -7.00 -19.03
CA THR A 185 19.04 -8.31 -18.64
C THR A 185 18.40 -8.98 -19.86
N PRO A 186 18.78 -10.22 -20.18
CA PRO A 186 18.17 -10.93 -21.30
C PRO A 186 16.65 -11.03 -21.12
N GLY A 187 15.90 -10.55 -22.13
CA GLY A 187 14.44 -10.58 -22.11
C GLY A 187 13.78 -9.45 -21.30
N HIS A 188 14.53 -8.41 -20.88
CA HIS A 188 14.02 -7.26 -20.13
C HIS A 188 12.77 -6.63 -20.80
N ALA A 189 12.89 -6.15 -22.03
CA ALA A 189 11.77 -5.55 -22.74
C ALA A 189 10.59 -6.50 -22.95
N ALA A 190 10.85 -7.79 -23.14
CA ALA A 190 9.81 -8.80 -23.28
C ALA A 190 9.07 -9.02 -21.94
N ALA A 191 9.76 -8.98 -20.81
CA ALA A 191 9.14 -9.08 -19.49
C ALA A 191 8.24 -7.86 -19.20
N ILE A 192 8.67 -6.66 -19.50
CA ILE A 192 7.85 -5.44 -19.37
C ILE A 192 6.60 -5.59 -20.23
N ALA A 193 6.71 -5.90 -21.51
CA ALA A 193 5.58 -6.04 -22.41
C ALA A 193 4.58 -7.14 -21.95
N GLU A 194 5.10 -8.26 -21.44
CA GLU A 194 4.30 -9.34 -20.89
C GLU A 194 3.46 -8.86 -19.70
N PHE A 195 4.08 -8.22 -18.70
CA PHE A 195 3.37 -7.80 -17.50
C PHE A 195 2.49 -6.57 -17.71
N GLU A 196 2.84 -5.66 -18.63
CA GLU A 196 1.89 -4.63 -19.08
C GLU A 196 0.62 -5.24 -19.67
N GLY A 197 0.77 -6.27 -20.51
CA GLY A 197 -0.37 -6.98 -21.07
C GLY A 197 -1.26 -7.58 -19.98
N ARG A 198 -0.66 -8.22 -18.96
CA ARG A 198 -1.38 -8.80 -17.82
C ARG A 198 -2.08 -7.74 -16.97
N CYS A 199 -1.43 -6.62 -16.69
CA CYS A 199 -2.06 -5.50 -15.97
C CYS A 199 -3.29 -4.99 -16.71
N ARG A 200 -3.19 -4.80 -18.03
CA ARG A 200 -4.31 -4.37 -18.88
C ARG A 200 -5.43 -5.41 -18.94
N GLU A 201 -5.10 -6.70 -19.01
CA GLU A 201 -6.06 -7.81 -18.95
C GLU A 201 -6.86 -7.77 -17.64
N VAL A 202 -6.19 -7.62 -16.50
CA VAL A 202 -6.83 -7.53 -15.19
C VAL A 202 -7.73 -6.29 -15.10
N LEU A 203 -7.26 -5.12 -15.56
CA LEU A 203 -8.04 -3.89 -15.57
C LEU A 203 -9.29 -3.98 -16.46
N ALA A 204 -9.19 -4.67 -17.60
CA ALA A 204 -10.30 -4.88 -18.52
C ALA A 204 -11.34 -5.88 -17.99
N ASN A 205 -10.98 -6.76 -17.08
CA ASN A 205 -11.88 -7.77 -16.53
C ASN A 205 -12.82 -7.17 -15.47
N LYS A 206 -13.98 -6.71 -15.92
CA LYS A 206 -15.02 -6.12 -15.06
C LYS A 206 -15.70 -7.14 -14.12
N LYS A 207 -15.48 -8.43 -14.31
CA LYS A 207 -16.03 -9.48 -13.43
C LYS A 207 -15.19 -9.70 -12.19
N LEU A 208 -13.93 -9.26 -12.20
CA LEU A 208 -13.08 -9.31 -11.01
C LEU A 208 -13.53 -8.28 -9.99
N SER A 209 -13.85 -8.75 -8.80
CA SER A 209 -14.13 -7.90 -7.65
C SER A 209 -12.80 -7.40 -7.08
N LEU A 210 -12.31 -6.27 -7.61
CA LEU A 210 -11.10 -5.59 -7.14
C LEU A 210 -11.47 -4.32 -6.40
N ALA A 211 -10.75 -4.05 -5.31
CA ALA A 211 -10.82 -2.75 -4.65
C ALA A 211 -10.30 -1.64 -5.58
N GLY A 212 -10.74 -0.39 -5.34
CA GLY A 212 -10.24 0.78 -6.08
C GLY A 212 -8.73 0.94 -5.96
N ASP A 213 -8.17 0.60 -4.79
CA ASP A 213 -6.73 0.65 -4.52
C ASP A 213 -5.96 -0.38 -5.36
N ASP A 214 -6.48 -1.62 -5.50
CA ASP A 214 -5.85 -2.66 -6.32
C ASP A 214 -5.83 -2.27 -7.80
N ARG A 215 -6.93 -1.65 -8.28
CA ARG A 215 -6.97 -1.10 -9.65
C ARG A 215 -6.00 0.05 -9.83
N SER A 216 -5.93 0.94 -8.83
CA SER A 216 -5.00 2.08 -8.86
C SER A 216 -3.55 1.63 -8.86
N ALA A 217 -3.20 0.59 -8.10
CA ALA A 217 -1.84 0.01 -8.11
C ALA A 217 -1.42 -0.42 -9.52
N LEU A 218 -2.32 -1.08 -10.27
CA LEU A 218 -2.03 -1.46 -11.66
C LEU A 218 -1.81 -0.26 -12.59
N TYR A 219 -2.59 0.83 -12.41
CA TYR A 219 -2.36 2.06 -13.18
C TYR A 219 -1.04 2.72 -12.83
N ILE A 220 -0.64 2.71 -11.55
CA ILE A 220 0.66 3.22 -11.10
C ILE A 220 1.80 2.41 -11.73
N SER A 221 1.75 1.09 -11.67
CA SER A 221 2.75 0.22 -12.33
C SER A 221 2.85 0.48 -13.84
N LEU A 222 1.70 0.69 -14.52
CA LEU A 222 1.67 1.04 -15.95
C LEU A 222 2.27 2.43 -16.23
N LEU A 223 2.04 3.41 -15.36
CA LEU A 223 2.63 4.75 -15.45
C LEU A 223 4.14 4.68 -15.29
N ASP A 224 4.63 3.97 -14.27
CA ASP A 224 6.06 3.81 -14.02
C ASP A 224 6.76 3.17 -15.22
N ALA A 225 6.14 2.16 -15.86
CA ALA A 225 6.66 1.56 -17.07
C ALA A 225 6.69 2.53 -18.26
N ARG A 226 5.70 3.44 -18.39
CA ARG A 226 5.70 4.48 -19.44
C ARG A 226 6.77 5.56 -19.19
N HIS A 227 6.91 5.97 -17.93
CA HIS A 227 7.96 6.94 -17.55
C HIS A 227 9.36 6.39 -17.77
N ASP A 228 9.61 5.13 -17.39
CA ASP A 228 10.89 4.46 -17.66
C ASP A 228 11.19 4.41 -19.16
N ALA A 229 10.20 4.06 -19.97
CA ALA A 229 10.30 4.07 -21.44
C ALA A 229 10.35 5.47 -22.05
N LYS A 230 10.23 6.56 -21.27
CA LYS A 230 10.12 7.96 -21.73
C LYS A 230 8.98 8.16 -22.74
N ASP A 231 7.90 7.41 -22.56
CA ASP A 231 6.69 7.46 -23.38
C ASP A 231 5.65 8.40 -22.73
N ASP A 232 5.85 9.70 -22.84
CA ASP A 232 4.99 10.72 -22.26
C ASP A 232 3.54 10.63 -22.78
N ALA A 233 3.36 10.26 -24.05
CA ALA A 233 2.03 10.11 -24.63
C ALA A 233 1.29 8.89 -24.04
N GLY A 234 1.99 7.77 -23.88
CA GLY A 234 1.47 6.58 -23.23
C GLY A 234 1.19 6.81 -21.74
N ALA A 235 2.07 7.52 -21.03
CA ALA A 235 1.86 7.90 -19.64
C ALA A 235 0.59 8.76 -19.48
N ARG A 236 0.42 9.78 -20.33
CA ARG A 236 -0.78 10.61 -20.34
C ARG A 236 -2.06 9.77 -20.57
N GLN A 237 -2.04 8.85 -21.53
CA GLN A 237 -3.17 7.98 -21.80
C GLN A 237 -3.54 7.09 -20.60
N VAL A 238 -2.55 6.54 -19.92
CA VAL A 238 -2.74 5.74 -18.70
C VAL A 238 -3.33 6.60 -17.58
N ALA A 239 -2.82 7.81 -17.37
CA ALA A 239 -3.31 8.74 -16.38
C ALA A 239 -4.77 9.19 -16.65
N GLU A 240 -5.15 9.42 -17.91
CA GLU A 240 -6.53 9.70 -18.32
C GLU A 240 -7.47 8.54 -17.98
N GLN A 241 -7.09 7.30 -18.28
CA GLN A 241 -7.86 6.11 -17.94
C GLN A 241 -8.00 5.93 -16.43
N TRP A 242 -6.93 6.18 -15.69
CA TRP A 242 -6.92 6.11 -14.24
C TRP A 242 -7.84 7.15 -13.61
N ALA A 243 -7.72 8.42 -14.03
CA ALA A 243 -8.60 9.49 -13.57
C ALA A 243 -10.08 9.18 -13.83
N ALA A 244 -10.43 8.75 -15.06
CA ALA A 244 -11.79 8.39 -15.43
C ALA A 244 -12.35 7.23 -14.58
N MET A 245 -11.55 6.20 -14.33
CA MET A 245 -11.95 5.09 -13.45
C MET A 245 -12.24 5.58 -12.04
N LEU A 246 -11.35 6.37 -11.46
CA LEU A 246 -11.49 6.90 -10.09
C LEU A 246 -12.68 7.84 -9.94
N GLU A 247 -12.94 8.68 -10.93
CA GLU A 247 -14.11 9.56 -10.95
C GLU A 247 -15.42 8.76 -10.99
N ALA A 248 -15.46 7.72 -11.83
CA ALA A 248 -16.62 6.84 -11.92
C ALA A 248 -16.89 6.08 -10.62
N GLU A 249 -15.84 5.63 -9.92
CA GLU A 249 -15.98 4.94 -8.63
C GLU A 249 -16.36 5.93 -7.51
N ALA A 250 -15.76 7.13 -7.47
CA ALA A 250 -16.11 8.17 -6.51
C ALA A 250 -17.56 8.63 -6.66
N ALA A 251 -18.08 8.69 -7.90
CA ALA A 251 -19.47 9.07 -8.17
C ALA A 251 -20.49 8.03 -7.65
N LYS A 252 -20.11 6.77 -7.49
CA LYS A 252 -20.95 5.70 -6.92
C LYS A 252 -20.98 5.71 -5.39
N ALA A 253 -20.05 6.42 -4.76
CA ALA A 253 -19.92 6.44 -3.30
C ALA A 253 -21.14 7.13 -2.66
N LYS A 254 -21.73 6.46 -1.67
CA LYS A 254 -22.95 6.92 -0.99
C LYS A 254 -22.69 7.78 0.24
N THR A 255 -21.46 7.80 0.73
CA THR A 255 -21.06 8.56 1.93
C THR A 255 -19.80 9.37 1.64
N PRO A 256 -19.56 10.49 2.37
CA PRO A 256 -18.31 11.25 2.26
C PRO A 256 -17.07 10.39 2.49
N ASP A 257 -17.05 9.54 3.50
CA ASP A 257 -15.93 8.63 3.79
C ASP A 257 -15.63 7.69 2.61
N ALA A 258 -16.68 7.10 2.00
CA ALA A 258 -16.52 6.21 0.86
C ALA A 258 -16.00 6.96 -0.39
N ARG A 259 -16.39 8.23 -0.58
CA ARG A 259 -15.90 9.07 -1.66
C ARG A 259 -14.45 9.48 -1.44
N ALA A 260 -14.10 9.90 -0.24
CA ALA A 260 -12.77 10.39 0.10
C ALA A 260 -11.66 9.31 0.01
N VAL A 261 -12.03 8.02 -0.03
CA VAL A 261 -11.11 6.91 -0.30
C VAL A 261 -10.37 7.11 -1.64
N TYR A 262 -11.04 7.71 -2.62
CA TYR A 262 -10.47 7.92 -3.96
C TYR A 262 -9.65 9.20 -4.10
N ASP A 263 -9.71 10.12 -3.14
CA ASP A 263 -9.08 11.45 -3.22
C ASP A 263 -7.55 11.40 -3.42
N PRO A 264 -6.78 10.53 -2.73
CA PRO A 264 -5.33 10.49 -2.93
C PRO A 264 -4.96 10.08 -4.36
N HIS A 265 -5.61 9.05 -4.87
CA HIS A 265 -5.33 8.55 -6.21
C HIS A 265 -5.85 9.50 -7.31
N ARG A 266 -6.99 10.17 -7.10
CA ARG A 266 -7.50 11.20 -8.02
C ARG A 266 -6.54 12.39 -8.10
N LEU A 267 -6.02 12.84 -6.94
CA LEU A 267 -5.00 13.89 -6.92
C LEU A 267 -3.76 13.44 -7.70
N SER A 268 -3.26 12.22 -7.46
CA SER A 268 -2.09 11.70 -8.17
C SER A 268 -2.32 11.64 -9.69
N ALA A 269 -3.47 11.12 -10.14
CA ALA A 269 -3.82 11.07 -11.56
C ALA A 269 -3.88 12.48 -12.20
N TYR A 270 -4.42 13.47 -11.50
CA TYR A 270 -4.47 14.84 -12.00
C TYR A 270 -3.10 15.52 -12.02
N LEU A 271 -2.21 15.17 -11.08
CA LEU A 271 -0.82 15.64 -11.12
C LEU A 271 -0.06 15.07 -12.33
N GLU A 272 -0.26 13.78 -12.62
CA GLU A 272 0.30 13.14 -13.83
C GLU A 272 -0.19 13.79 -15.13
N LEU A 273 -1.45 14.21 -15.15
CA LEU A 273 -2.03 14.92 -16.29
C LEU A 273 -1.56 16.38 -16.42
N GLY A 274 -0.92 16.93 -15.36
CA GLY A 274 -0.61 18.35 -15.26
C GLY A 274 -1.85 19.24 -15.03
N GLU A 275 -2.92 18.68 -14.46
CA GLU A 275 -4.22 19.29 -14.23
C GLU A 275 -4.60 19.34 -12.73
N PRO A 276 -3.70 19.83 -11.84
CA PRO A 276 -3.89 19.79 -10.38
C PRO A 276 -5.13 20.56 -9.91
N GLU A 277 -5.61 21.53 -10.67
CA GLU A 277 -6.81 22.32 -10.37
C GLU A 277 -8.07 21.45 -10.30
N ARG A 278 -8.14 20.32 -11.00
CA ARG A 278 -9.27 19.36 -10.91
C ARG A 278 -9.43 18.75 -9.53
N ALA A 279 -8.35 18.71 -8.75
CA ALA A 279 -8.39 18.19 -7.38
C ALA A 279 -9.06 19.17 -6.39
N ILE A 280 -9.04 20.48 -6.65
CA ILE A 280 -9.48 21.48 -5.68
C ILE A 280 -10.94 21.29 -5.25
N PRO A 281 -11.94 21.23 -6.16
CA PRO A 281 -13.34 21.11 -5.75
C PRO A 281 -13.64 19.86 -4.92
N MET A 282 -13.03 18.72 -5.29
CA MET A 282 -13.26 17.47 -4.58
C MET A 282 -12.63 17.47 -3.18
N LEU A 283 -11.41 18.03 -3.04
CA LEU A 283 -10.71 18.09 -1.77
C LEU A 283 -11.35 19.10 -0.81
N GLU A 284 -11.84 20.24 -1.32
CA GLU A 284 -12.62 21.20 -0.54
C GLU A 284 -13.93 20.58 -0.06
N ALA A 285 -14.60 19.77 -0.90
CA ALA A 285 -15.78 19.03 -0.48
C ALA A 285 -15.46 18.03 0.62
N SER A 286 -14.37 17.27 0.47
CA SER A 286 -13.94 16.32 1.50
C SER A 286 -13.52 17.02 2.81
N GLU A 287 -12.88 18.19 2.75
CA GLU A 287 -12.52 18.97 3.95
C GLU A 287 -13.76 19.47 4.70
N ARG A 288 -14.83 19.88 3.98
CA ARG A 288 -16.10 20.29 4.60
C ARG A 288 -16.83 19.10 5.23
N ASP A 289 -16.90 17.99 4.50
CA ASP A 289 -17.68 16.81 4.91
C ASP A 289 -16.98 16.00 6.01
N LEU A 290 -15.65 16.09 6.11
CA LEU A 290 -14.79 15.38 7.07
C LEU A 290 -13.94 16.38 7.88
N PRO A 291 -14.56 17.23 8.72
CA PRO A 291 -13.89 18.39 9.34
C PRO A 291 -12.75 18.05 10.29
N ASN A 292 -12.68 16.81 10.79
CA ASN A 292 -11.62 16.35 11.69
C ASN A 292 -10.50 15.58 10.95
N ASP A 293 -10.65 15.34 9.65
CA ASP A 293 -9.62 14.67 8.85
C ASP A 293 -8.58 15.69 8.36
N TYR A 294 -7.31 15.41 8.63
CA TYR A 294 -6.19 16.22 8.15
C TYR A 294 -5.83 15.97 6.68
N ASN A 295 -6.26 14.85 6.11
CA ASN A 295 -5.87 14.45 4.76
C ASN A 295 -6.37 15.40 3.66
N PRO A 296 -7.63 15.87 3.65
CA PRO A 296 -8.09 16.79 2.60
C PRO A 296 -7.27 18.08 2.54
N PRO A 297 -7.05 18.83 3.65
CA PRO A 297 -6.24 20.04 3.58
C PRO A 297 -4.75 19.76 3.32
N ALA A 298 -4.19 18.61 3.73
CA ALA A 298 -2.84 18.21 3.37
C ALA A 298 -2.70 17.98 1.85
N ARG A 299 -3.69 17.36 1.22
CA ARG A 299 -3.75 17.15 -0.23
C ARG A 299 -3.99 18.44 -1.00
N LEU A 300 -4.80 19.37 -0.47
CA LEU A 300 -4.94 20.71 -1.02
C LEU A 300 -3.60 21.46 -1.06
N ALA A 301 -2.77 21.33 -0.03
CA ALA A 301 -1.45 21.93 -0.01
C ALA A 301 -0.57 21.36 -1.15
N ILE A 302 -0.66 20.07 -1.45
CA ILE A 302 0.06 19.44 -2.58
C ILE A 302 -0.46 19.97 -3.93
N ALA A 303 -1.78 20.04 -4.11
CA ALA A 303 -2.39 20.56 -5.32
C ALA A 303 -2.01 22.03 -5.56
N TYR A 304 -2.11 22.88 -4.54
CA TYR A 304 -1.70 24.28 -4.63
C TYR A 304 -0.21 24.45 -4.90
N ARG A 305 0.65 23.59 -4.32
CA ARG A 305 2.09 23.57 -4.65
C ARG A 305 2.31 23.31 -6.13
N ALA A 306 1.64 22.33 -6.72
CA ALA A 306 1.74 22.01 -8.14
C ALA A 306 1.27 23.17 -9.03
N MET A 307 0.23 23.91 -8.59
CA MET A 307 -0.28 25.11 -9.25
C MET A 307 0.57 26.37 -9.00
N LYS A 308 1.68 26.28 -8.23
CA LYS A 308 2.49 27.41 -7.77
C LYS A 308 1.69 28.47 -6.98
N ARG A 309 0.58 28.06 -6.38
CA ARG A 309 -0.24 28.89 -5.47
C ARG A 309 0.27 28.77 -4.04
N TRP A 310 1.46 29.26 -3.83
CA TRP A 310 2.27 29.03 -2.62
C TRP A 310 1.55 29.44 -1.33
N ARG A 311 0.91 30.62 -1.30
CA ARG A 311 0.20 31.14 -0.12
C ARG A 311 -1.04 30.32 0.23
N ASP A 312 -1.80 29.88 -0.79
CA ASP A 312 -2.95 29.01 -0.59
C ASP A 312 -2.51 27.64 -0.06
N GLY A 313 -1.39 27.14 -0.59
CA GLY A 313 -0.77 25.92 -0.11
C GLY A 313 -0.35 26.00 1.37
N LEU A 314 0.27 27.11 1.80
CA LEU A 314 0.62 27.34 3.20
C LEU A 314 -0.62 27.39 4.10
N ALA A 315 -1.67 28.10 3.70
CA ALA A 315 -2.93 28.17 4.45
C ALA A 315 -3.59 26.78 4.58
N ALA A 316 -3.58 25.97 3.51
CA ALA A 316 -4.04 24.59 3.57
C ALA A 316 -3.17 23.71 4.48
N SER A 317 -1.85 23.89 4.42
CA SER A 317 -0.90 23.21 5.31
C SER A 317 -1.15 23.56 6.79
N ASP A 318 -1.45 24.81 7.12
CA ASP A 318 -1.79 25.21 8.50
C ASP A 318 -3.01 24.45 9.03
N ARG A 319 -4.08 24.36 8.21
CA ARG A 319 -5.29 23.60 8.57
C ARG A 319 -5.03 22.11 8.75
N ALA A 320 -4.13 21.55 7.93
CA ALA A 320 -3.73 20.16 8.05
C ALA A 320 -2.92 19.90 9.34
N PHE A 321 -1.94 20.74 9.64
CA PHE A 321 -1.15 20.61 10.87
C PHE A 321 -1.97 20.73 12.14
N ALA A 322 -3.01 21.59 12.16
CA ALA A 322 -3.90 21.74 13.31
C ALA A 322 -4.66 20.45 13.69
N LYS A 323 -4.78 19.51 12.76
CA LYS A 323 -5.53 18.25 12.92
C LYS A 323 -4.63 17.02 12.92
N SER A 324 -3.40 17.13 12.43
CA SER A 324 -2.51 15.99 12.19
C SER A 324 -1.74 15.57 13.44
N TYR A 325 -1.33 14.32 13.45
CA TYR A 325 -0.50 13.70 14.49
C TYR A 325 0.37 12.60 13.86
N GLY A 326 1.36 12.13 14.64
CA GLY A 326 2.17 10.98 14.26
C GLY A 326 3.10 11.20 13.05
N PRO A 327 3.72 10.14 12.55
CA PRO A 327 4.82 10.21 11.58
C PRO A 327 4.43 10.81 10.22
N ARG A 328 3.14 10.85 9.88
CA ARG A 328 2.67 11.47 8.63
C ARG A 328 2.90 12.97 8.55
N GLN A 329 3.07 13.65 9.69
CA GLN A 329 3.46 15.04 9.70
C GLN A 329 4.79 15.29 8.97
N LEU A 330 5.68 14.31 8.90
CA LEU A 330 6.97 14.45 8.19
C LEU A 330 6.80 14.78 6.71
N GLY A 331 5.86 14.12 6.02
CA GLY A 331 5.52 14.46 4.63
C GLY A 331 4.94 15.88 4.49
N MET A 332 4.13 16.30 5.46
CA MET A 332 3.55 17.65 5.47
C MET A 332 4.62 18.72 5.67
N TYR A 333 5.63 18.50 6.53
CA TYR A 333 6.79 19.39 6.67
C TYR A 333 7.55 19.53 5.36
N GLN A 334 7.72 18.45 4.59
CA GLN A 334 8.39 18.49 3.30
C GLN A 334 7.62 19.37 2.29
N VAL A 335 6.30 19.16 2.18
CA VAL A 335 5.44 19.99 1.33
C VAL A 335 5.51 21.45 1.73
N ARG A 336 5.46 21.75 3.05
CA ARG A 336 5.52 23.11 3.58
C ARG A 336 6.86 23.79 3.26
N ALA A 337 7.97 23.08 3.38
CA ALA A 337 9.28 23.60 2.98
C ALA A 337 9.34 23.94 1.48
N ASP A 338 8.75 23.08 0.62
CA ASP A 338 8.67 23.36 -0.82
C ASP A 338 7.83 24.61 -1.12
N LEU A 339 6.75 24.84 -0.37
CA LEU A 339 5.91 26.04 -0.49
C LEU A 339 6.69 27.31 -0.12
N TYR A 340 7.50 27.29 0.96
CA TYR A 340 8.37 28.40 1.32
C TYR A 340 9.46 28.65 0.27
N LEU A 341 10.09 27.59 -0.25
CA LEU A 341 11.06 27.71 -1.35
C LEU A 341 10.41 28.33 -2.59
N GLY A 342 9.17 27.96 -2.90
CA GLY A 342 8.41 28.56 -4.01
C GLY A 342 8.13 30.05 -3.81
N LEU A 343 8.04 30.54 -2.56
CA LEU A 343 7.93 31.95 -2.22
C LEU A 343 9.30 32.67 -2.20
N GLY A 344 10.41 31.95 -2.33
CA GLY A 344 11.75 32.51 -2.18
C GLY A 344 12.20 32.65 -0.72
N ASP A 345 11.48 32.08 0.23
CA ASP A 345 11.80 32.15 1.66
C ASP A 345 12.62 30.93 2.09
N SER A 346 13.90 30.92 1.74
CA SER A 346 14.84 29.84 2.12
C SER A 346 14.99 29.74 3.66
N THR A 347 14.87 30.83 4.39
CA THR A 347 14.99 30.84 5.86
C THR A 347 13.85 30.05 6.50
N ALA A 348 12.61 30.34 6.11
CA ALA A 348 11.44 29.59 6.59
C ALA A 348 11.45 28.13 6.15
N ALA A 349 11.92 27.85 4.92
CA ALA A 349 12.07 26.50 4.43
C ALA A 349 13.08 25.70 5.27
N ARG A 350 14.26 26.26 5.53
CA ARG A 350 15.30 25.66 6.38
C ARG A 350 14.75 25.36 7.77
N HIS A 351 14.16 26.36 8.44
CA HIS A 351 13.57 26.18 9.77
C HIS A 351 12.48 25.09 9.79
N THR A 352 11.68 25.01 8.72
CA THR A 352 10.65 23.98 8.58
C THR A 352 11.27 22.58 8.55
N ILE A 353 12.37 22.37 7.82
CA ILE A 353 13.05 21.06 7.76
C ILE A 353 13.80 20.74 9.06
N GLU A 354 14.39 21.74 9.72
CA GLU A 354 15.00 21.56 11.06
C GLU A 354 13.96 21.08 12.08
N ARG A 355 12.78 21.68 12.08
CA ARG A 355 11.65 21.21 12.91
C ARG A 355 11.21 19.79 12.56
N ALA A 356 11.17 19.44 11.25
CA ALA A 356 10.83 18.09 10.81
C ALA A 356 11.85 17.05 11.32
N ILE A 357 13.14 17.38 11.31
CA ILE A 357 14.20 16.51 11.84
C ILE A 357 14.03 16.33 13.36
N GLY A 358 13.85 17.42 14.11
CA GLY A 358 13.60 17.34 15.55
C GLY A 358 12.36 16.52 15.90
N PHE A 359 11.29 16.67 15.10
CA PHE A 359 10.08 15.88 15.27
C PHE A 359 10.33 14.39 14.95
N ALA A 360 11.04 14.09 13.85
CA ALA A 360 11.39 12.71 13.50
C ALA A 360 12.24 12.02 14.57
N ASP A 361 13.19 12.78 15.18
CA ASP A 361 14.03 12.28 16.27
C ASP A 361 13.22 12.01 17.57
N SER A 362 12.11 12.71 17.76
CA SER A 362 11.21 12.52 18.91
C SER A 362 10.23 11.35 18.75
N LEU A 363 10.06 10.82 17.54
CA LEU A 363 9.14 9.71 17.30
C LEU A 363 9.63 8.42 17.97
N PRO A 364 8.70 7.61 18.53
CA PRO A 364 9.06 6.33 19.12
C PRO A 364 9.59 5.34 18.05
N PRO A 365 10.41 4.35 18.46
CA PRO A 365 11.09 3.44 17.52
C PRO A 365 10.18 2.70 16.54
N GLY A 366 8.91 2.46 16.89
CA GLY A 366 7.93 1.80 16.00
C GLY A 366 7.34 2.72 14.93
N GLN A 367 7.64 4.04 14.99
CA GLN A 367 7.15 5.06 14.06
C GLN A 367 8.28 5.84 13.37
N ARG A 368 9.50 5.69 13.86
CA ARG A 368 10.68 6.39 13.33
C ARG A 368 11.20 5.69 12.07
N SER A 369 11.50 6.45 11.04
CA SER A 369 12.09 5.98 9.79
C SER A 369 13.43 6.67 9.53
N GLU A 370 14.52 5.89 9.56
CA GLU A 370 15.86 6.40 9.26
C GLU A 370 15.99 6.87 7.80
N GLY A 371 15.28 6.24 6.87
CA GLY A 371 15.24 6.67 5.47
C GLY A 371 14.60 8.06 5.31
N GLN A 372 13.50 8.33 6.03
CA GLN A 372 12.89 9.67 6.04
C GLN A 372 13.81 10.71 6.67
N LEU A 373 14.48 10.38 7.77
CA LEU A 373 15.48 11.26 8.40
C LEU A 373 16.63 11.59 7.44
N ALA A 374 17.17 10.61 6.76
CA ALA A 374 18.23 10.82 5.76
C ALA A 374 17.75 11.76 4.63
N THR A 375 16.52 11.57 4.15
CA THR A 375 15.90 12.44 3.13
C THR A 375 15.76 13.89 3.62
N LEU A 376 15.30 14.11 4.86
CA LEU A 376 15.18 15.44 5.46
C LEU A 376 16.55 16.12 5.60
N ARG A 377 17.56 15.40 6.08
CA ARG A 377 18.94 15.92 6.21
C ARG A 377 19.53 16.30 4.85
N LYS A 378 19.32 15.46 3.82
CA LYS A 378 19.73 15.77 2.44
C LYS A 378 19.03 17.03 1.93
N LYS A 379 17.72 17.17 2.18
CA LYS A 379 16.96 18.37 1.79
C LYS A 379 17.46 19.60 2.51
N LEU A 380 17.74 19.52 3.82
CA LEU A 380 18.32 20.64 4.60
C LEU A 380 19.64 21.12 4.01
N ALA A 381 20.53 20.19 3.68
CA ALA A 381 21.82 20.51 3.07
C ALA A 381 21.69 21.17 1.69
N ALA A 382 20.63 20.93 0.95
CA ALA A 382 20.38 21.51 -0.37
C ALA A 382 19.75 22.92 -0.31
N ILE A 383 19.23 23.36 0.83
CA ILE A 383 18.68 24.73 1.00
C ILE A 383 19.82 25.69 1.32
N GLN A 384 20.09 26.56 0.36
CA GLN A 384 21.10 27.64 0.47
C GLN A 384 20.55 28.85 1.21
#